data_522ad0fafecb5522f0ea678df20cf273
#
_entry.id   522ad0fafecb5522f0ea678df20cf273
#
_cell.length_a   1.000
_cell.length_b   1.000
_cell.length_c   1.000
_cell.angle_alpha   90.00
_cell.angle_beta   90.00
_cell.angle_gamma   90.00
#
_symmetry.space_group_name_H-M   'P 1'
#
loop_
_entity.id
_entity.type
_entity.pdbx_description
1 polymer ?
#
loop_
_entity_poly.entity_id
_entity_poly.type
_entity_poly.pdbx_seq_one_letter_code
_entity_poly.pdbx_strand_id
1 'polypeptide(L)'
;TDNGAEAITYPDGGVTPFRGGKLTTWEGGMRAPAVIRWPGHIKPGILKDQIFSMLDFVPTLVDIAGGAKGDELNKQIMAGKYPGILKTKLDGVNQREYLEGKGDSARDSLFYYSGTHPSAVRFKNWKFYYAMAGSGAWGGLLGVQTYHWTQVNNIKRDPFEMSVGSEGGTLLGTGGALAAPSTAYLYDWNLLPIGQMLWMKELMSYKEFPALQSPSSYNLDQIIKAMQNSHMNGRAGG
;
A
#
# COMPACT_ATOMS: atom_id res chain seq x y z
N THR A 1 -9.95 -10.79 -5.38
CA THR A 1 -8.58 -10.83 -5.87
C THR A 1 -7.63 -10.17 -4.87
N ASP A 2 -6.35 -10.45 -4.96
CA ASP A 2 -5.29 -10.00 -4.04
C ASP A 2 -4.66 -8.66 -4.46
N ASN A 3 -4.73 -8.33 -5.75
CA ASN A 3 -4.18 -7.11 -6.35
C ASN A 3 -5.03 -6.64 -7.53
N GLY A 4 -4.62 -5.56 -8.14
CA GLY A 4 -5.27 -5.03 -9.34
C GLY A 4 -5.04 -5.89 -10.59
N ALA A 5 -5.73 -5.54 -11.67
CA ALA A 5 -5.68 -6.26 -12.93
C ALA A 5 -4.27 -6.29 -13.53
N GLU A 6 -3.92 -7.41 -14.13
CA GLU A 6 -2.65 -7.60 -14.82
C GLU A 6 -2.77 -7.14 -16.28
N ALA A 7 -2.44 -5.89 -16.51
CA ALA A 7 -2.58 -5.27 -17.83
C ALA A 7 -1.65 -5.87 -18.90
N ILE A 8 -0.59 -6.59 -18.48
CA ILE A 8 0.40 -7.20 -19.41
C ILE A 8 -0.22 -8.36 -20.19
N THR A 9 -1.15 -9.09 -19.56
CA THR A 9 -1.80 -10.26 -20.16
C THR A 9 -3.17 -9.94 -20.75
N TYR A 10 -3.43 -8.67 -21.06
CA TYR A 10 -4.68 -8.29 -21.72
C TYR A 10 -4.90 -9.09 -23.01
N PRO A 11 -6.12 -9.63 -23.27
CA PRO A 11 -7.36 -9.39 -22.53
C PRO A 11 -7.58 -10.28 -21.29
N ASP A 12 -6.79 -11.31 -21.06
CA ASP A 12 -7.05 -12.35 -20.04
C ASP A 12 -6.97 -11.79 -18.61
N GLY A 13 -6.01 -10.92 -18.32
CA GLY A 13 -5.88 -10.27 -17.03
C GLY A 13 -6.94 -9.21 -16.73
N GLY A 14 -7.68 -8.80 -17.74
CA GLY A 14 -8.65 -7.73 -17.66
C GLY A 14 -8.01 -6.36 -17.44
N VAL A 15 -8.84 -5.35 -17.36
CA VAL A 15 -8.44 -3.98 -17.01
C VAL A 15 -9.49 -3.34 -16.13
N THR A 16 -9.09 -2.33 -15.39
CA THR A 16 -10.00 -1.49 -14.60
C THR A 16 -9.90 -0.04 -15.09
N PRO A 17 -10.89 0.82 -14.80
CA PRO A 17 -10.80 2.23 -15.16
C PRO A 17 -9.76 2.99 -14.32
N PHE A 18 -9.24 2.41 -13.26
CA PHE A 18 -8.26 3.03 -12.40
C PHE A 18 -6.88 3.03 -13.04
N ARG A 19 -6.11 4.08 -12.76
CA ARG A 19 -4.76 4.23 -13.28
C ARG A 19 -3.84 3.10 -12.82
N GLY A 20 -2.92 2.68 -13.70
CA GLY A 20 -1.96 1.61 -13.44
C GLY A 20 -2.58 0.23 -13.53
N GLY A 21 -1.87 -0.75 -13.03
CA GLY A 21 -2.26 -2.16 -12.98
C GLY A 21 -1.41 -2.88 -11.94
N LYS A 22 -1.48 -4.19 -11.90
CA LYS A 22 -0.63 -5.05 -11.05
C LYS A 22 0.83 -4.57 -11.08
N LEU A 23 1.52 -4.62 -9.95
CA LEU A 23 2.88 -4.13 -9.72
C LEU A 23 3.03 -2.61 -9.58
N THR A 24 1.95 -1.84 -9.69
CA THR A 24 2.01 -0.39 -9.46
C THR A 24 1.35 0.00 -8.14
N THR A 25 1.70 1.15 -7.61
CA THR A 25 1.11 1.72 -6.39
C THR A 25 -0.02 2.72 -6.70
N TRP A 26 -0.48 2.76 -7.95
CA TRP A 26 -1.72 3.42 -8.37
C TRP A 26 -2.95 2.63 -7.92
N GLU A 27 -4.11 3.27 -7.90
CA GLU A 27 -5.36 2.58 -7.51
C GLU A 27 -5.64 1.34 -8.38
N GLY A 28 -5.30 1.37 -9.68
CA GLY A 28 -5.46 0.22 -10.57
C GLY A 28 -4.58 -0.99 -10.21
N GLY A 29 -3.48 -0.78 -9.49
CA GLY A 29 -2.62 -1.86 -9.01
C GLY A 29 -2.98 -2.39 -7.63
N MET A 30 -3.57 -1.54 -6.79
CA MET A 30 -3.79 -1.84 -5.37
C MET A 30 -5.26 -2.04 -5.01
N ARG A 31 -6.18 -1.36 -5.71
CA ARG A 31 -7.61 -1.48 -5.45
C ARG A 31 -8.17 -2.75 -6.07
N ALA A 32 -8.57 -3.68 -5.23
CA ALA A 32 -9.07 -4.98 -5.62
C ALA A 32 -10.51 -5.19 -5.12
N PRO A 33 -11.41 -5.79 -5.92
CA PRO A 33 -12.74 -6.14 -5.46
C PRO A 33 -12.67 -7.31 -4.48
N ALA A 34 -13.52 -7.26 -3.45
CA ALA A 34 -13.69 -8.35 -2.50
C ALA A 34 -15.18 -8.64 -2.30
N VAL A 35 -15.51 -9.91 -2.13
CA VAL A 35 -16.87 -10.36 -1.81
C VAL A 35 -16.80 -11.21 -0.56
N ILE A 36 -17.59 -10.85 0.45
CA ILE A 36 -17.63 -11.54 1.73
C ILE A 36 -19.06 -12.02 1.96
N ARG A 37 -19.21 -13.32 2.27
CA ARG A 37 -20.47 -13.93 2.64
C ARG A 37 -20.39 -14.45 4.08
N TRP A 38 -21.23 -13.89 4.96
CA TRP A 38 -21.33 -14.31 6.35
C TRP A 38 -22.79 -14.26 6.81
N PRO A 39 -23.58 -15.33 6.56
CA PRO A 39 -25.01 -15.37 6.89
C PRO A 39 -25.26 -15.10 8.36
N GLY A 40 -26.32 -14.34 8.65
CA GLY A 40 -26.67 -13.95 10.03
C GLY A 40 -25.89 -12.76 10.60
N HIS A 41 -24.78 -12.36 9.95
CA HIS A 41 -23.93 -11.25 10.38
C HIS A 41 -23.88 -10.11 9.36
N ILE A 42 -23.68 -10.45 8.11
CA ILE A 42 -23.63 -9.46 7.01
C ILE A 42 -24.94 -9.55 6.21
N LYS A 43 -25.62 -8.41 6.08
CA LYS A 43 -26.84 -8.33 5.25
C LYS A 43 -26.48 -8.54 3.78
N PRO A 44 -27.32 -9.28 3.00
CA PRO A 44 -27.10 -9.42 1.57
C PRO A 44 -27.14 -8.08 0.83
N GLY A 45 -26.36 -7.95 -0.26
CA GLY A 45 -26.41 -6.81 -1.16
C GLY A 45 -25.80 -5.51 -0.62
N ILE A 46 -25.10 -5.53 0.51
CA ILE A 46 -24.41 -4.33 1.02
C ILE A 46 -23.17 -4.06 0.20
N LEU A 47 -22.99 -2.79 -0.20
CA LEU A 47 -21.76 -2.24 -0.72
C LEU A 47 -21.03 -1.46 0.38
N LYS A 48 -19.73 -1.71 0.52
CA LYS A 48 -18.84 -1.00 1.44
C LYS A 48 -17.68 -0.41 0.66
N ASP A 49 -17.39 0.89 0.86
CA ASP A 49 -16.42 1.65 0.08
C ASP A 49 -15.31 2.31 0.91
N GLN A 50 -15.32 2.10 2.24
CA GLN A 50 -14.26 2.56 3.11
C GLN A 50 -13.03 1.65 3.02
N ILE A 51 -11.90 2.10 3.56
CA ILE A 51 -10.64 1.35 3.47
C ILE A 51 -10.77 0.02 4.19
N PHE A 52 -10.52 -1.05 3.47
CA PHE A 52 -10.35 -2.41 3.98
C PHE A 52 -9.11 -3.02 3.32
N SER A 53 -8.18 -3.54 4.08
CA SER A 53 -6.94 -4.12 3.58
C SER A 53 -6.91 -5.63 3.79
N MET A 54 -6.17 -6.33 2.93
CA MET A 54 -5.86 -7.75 3.15
C MET A 54 -5.19 -8.01 4.51
N LEU A 55 -4.44 -7.02 5.03
CA LEU A 55 -3.84 -7.06 6.37
C LEU A 55 -4.90 -7.23 7.47
N ASP A 56 -6.11 -6.76 7.24
CA ASP A 56 -7.19 -6.73 8.23
C ASP A 56 -7.86 -8.09 8.42
N PHE A 57 -7.67 -9.03 7.48
CA PHE A 57 -8.28 -10.34 7.59
C PHE A 57 -7.81 -11.11 8.82
N VAL A 58 -6.52 -11.10 9.13
CA VAL A 58 -5.98 -11.88 10.26
C VAL A 58 -6.62 -11.46 11.58
N PRO A 59 -6.55 -10.20 12.04
CA PRO A 59 -7.16 -9.81 13.31
C PRO A 59 -8.68 -9.93 13.31
N THR A 60 -9.33 -9.72 12.15
CA THR A 60 -10.78 -9.86 12.01
C THR A 60 -11.23 -11.30 12.14
N LEU A 61 -10.55 -12.24 11.46
CA LEU A 61 -10.89 -13.66 11.53
C LEU A 61 -10.58 -14.26 12.88
N VAL A 62 -9.53 -13.82 13.57
CA VAL A 62 -9.23 -14.22 14.94
C VAL A 62 -10.37 -13.84 15.89
N ASP A 63 -10.89 -12.60 15.79
CA ASP A 63 -12.06 -12.18 16.59
C ASP A 63 -13.32 -12.98 16.23
N ILE A 64 -13.58 -13.20 14.94
CA ILE A 64 -14.74 -13.98 14.49
C ILE A 64 -14.68 -15.42 15.04
N ALA A 65 -13.50 -15.99 15.10
CA ALA A 65 -13.27 -17.33 15.66
C ALA A 65 -13.31 -17.39 17.21
N GLY A 66 -13.60 -16.27 17.87
CA GLY A 66 -13.68 -16.20 19.34
C GLY A 66 -12.33 -15.96 20.02
N GLY A 67 -11.30 -15.58 19.26
CA GLY A 67 -9.99 -15.21 19.80
C GLY A 67 -9.90 -13.78 20.33
N ALA A 68 -8.68 -13.27 20.42
CA ALA A 68 -8.41 -11.92 20.92
C ALA A 68 -9.05 -10.85 20.03
N LYS A 69 -9.64 -9.81 20.66
CA LYS A 69 -10.37 -8.74 19.99
C LYS A 69 -9.54 -7.47 19.88
N GLY A 70 -9.77 -6.68 18.81
CA GLY A 70 -9.15 -5.39 18.63
C GLY A 70 -7.61 -5.43 18.75
N ASP A 71 -7.05 -4.53 19.54
CA ASP A 71 -5.60 -4.45 19.79
C ASP A 71 -5.05 -5.53 20.73
N GLU A 72 -5.93 -6.33 21.34
CA GLU A 72 -5.52 -7.35 22.30
C GLU A 72 -4.63 -8.41 21.66
N LEU A 73 -4.90 -8.78 20.41
CA LEU A 73 -4.05 -9.72 19.67
C LEU A 73 -2.63 -9.18 19.52
N ASN A 74 -2.44 -7.91 19.15
CA ASN A 74 -1.14 -7.29 19.06
C ASN A 74 -0.42 -7.24 20.43
N LYS A 75 -1.13 -6.90 21.49
CA LYS A 75 -0.58 -6.92 22.87
C LYS A 75 -0.08 -8.31 23.24
N GLN A 76 -0.84 -9.35 22.91
CA GLN A 76 -0.45 -10.73 23.18
C GLN A 76 0.77 -11.18 22.36
N ILE A 77 0.84 -10.79 21.08
CA ILE A 77 2.00 -11.06 20.22
C ILE A 77 3.25 -10.36 20.78
N MET A 78 3.14 -9.09 21.11
CA MET A 78 4.24 -8.28 21.65
C MET A 78 4.68 -8.78 23.05
N ALA A 79 3.77 -9.31 23.85
CA ALA A 79 4.06 -9.94 25.14
C ALA A 79 4.68 -11.34 25.02
N GLY A 80 4.90 -11.85 23.80
CA GLY A 80 5.49 -13.18 23.60
C GLY A 80 4.57 -14.35 23.94
N LYS A 81 3.25 -14.15 23.93
CA LYS A 81 2.28 -15.21 24.23
C LYS A 81 2.34 -16.37 23.23
N TYR A 82 2.84 -16.13 22.04
CA TYR A 82 2.94 -17.12 20.96
C TYR A 82 4.40 -17.49 20.74
N PRO A 83 4.86 -18.66 21.24
CA PRO A 83 6.25 -19.09 21.11
C PRO A 83 6.64 -19.27 19.64
N GLY A 84 7.89 -18.96 19.31
CA GLY A 84 8.44 -19.07 17.96
C GLY A 84 8.14 -17.87 17.05
N ILE A 85 7.35 -16.89 17.50
CA ILE A 85 7.14 -15.64 16.78
C ILE A 85 8.23 -14.64 17.16
N LEU A 86 8.92 -14.10 16.15
CA LEU A 86 9.87 -13.00 16.33
C LEU A 86 9.15 -11.75 16.83
N LYS A 87 9.91 -10.80 17.41
CA LYS A 87 9.36 -9.49 17.79
C LYS A 87 8.70 -8.85 16.57
N THR A 88 7.38 -8.79 16.57
CA THR A 88 6.57 -8.25 15.49
C THR A 88 5.25 -7.71 16.03
N LYS A 89 4.52 -7.03 15.16
CA LYS A 89 3.12 -6.66 15.37
C LYS A 89 2.35 -6.91 14.07
N LEU A 90 1.06 -7.07 14.15
CA LEU A 90 0.18 -7.06 12.98
C LEU A 90 -0.13 -5.60 12.61
N ASP A 91 0.01 -5.27 11.35
CA ASP A 91 -0.42 -3.97 10.80
C ASP A 91 -1.91 -3.96 10.44
N GLY A 92 -2.56 -5.12 10.49
CA GLY A 92 -3.99 -5.28 10.32
C GLY A 92 -4.79 -4.76 11.52
N VAL A 93 -5.98 -4.24 11.24
CA VAL A 93 -6.96 -3.83 12.25
C VAL A 93 -8.20 -4.72 12.16
N ASN A 94 -8.89 -4.90 13.30
CA ASN A 94 -10.12 -5.69 13.32
C ASN A 94 -11.27 -4.91 12.67
N GLN A 95 -11.87 -5.48 11.65
CA GLN A 95 -12.94 -4.88 10.85
C GLN A 95 -14.31 -5.54 11.08
N ARG A 96 -14.46 -6.35 12.12
CA ARG A 96 -15.70 -7.09 12.37
C ARG A 96 -16.92 -6.17 12.44
N GLU A 97 -16.86 -5.11 13.21
CA GLU A 97 -17.99 -4.17 13.34
C GLU A 97 -18.33 -3.48 12.03
N TYR A 98 -17.31 -3.12 11.26
CA TYR A 98 -17.50 -2.55 9.92
C TYR A 98 -18.19 -3.57 9.00
N LEU A 99 -17.75 -4.82 8.97
CA LEU A 99 -18.36 -5.87 8.15
C LEU A 99 -19.81 -6.14 8.53
N GLU A 100 -20.11 -6.19 9.83
CA GLU A 100 -21.46 -6.37 10.36
C GLU A 100 -22.37 -5.14 10.18
N GLY A 101 -21.82 -4.01 9.75
CA GLY A 101 -22.59 -2.75 9.56
C GLY A 101 -22.91 -2.01 10.86
N LYS A 102 -22.14 -2.26 11.91
CA LYS A 102 -22.28 -1.63 13.24
C LYS A 102 -21.42 -0.38 13.42
N GLY A 103 -20.53 -0.10 12.49
CA GLY A 103 -19.64 1.07 12.53
C GLY A 103 -18.93 1.30 11.22
N ASP A 104 -18.12 2.35 11.19
CA ASP A 104 -17.20 2.68 10.11
C ASP A 104 -15.99 1.76 10.10
N SER A 105 -15.18 1.80 9.02
CA SER A 105 -13.92 1.10 8.98
C SER A 105 -13.01 1.55 10.13
N ALA A 106 -12.42 0.59 10.83
CA ALA A 106 -11.41 0.86 11.85
C ALA A 106 -10.07 1.32 11.26
N ARG A 107 -9.93 1.30 9.93
CA ARG A 107 -8.72 1.69 9.21
C ARG A 107 -8.87 3.08 8.59
N ASP A 108 -8.10 4.03 9.10
CA ASP A 108 -8.05 5.39 8.55
C ASP A 108 -6.96 5.56 7.48
N SER A 109 -5.89 4.76 7.54
CA SER A 109 -4.74 4.90 6.67
C SER A 109 -4.25 3.56 6.11
N LEU A 110 -3.66 3.61 4.91
CA LEU A 110 -3.04 2.47 4.26
C LEU A 110 -1.82 2.94 3.48
N PHE A 111 -0.67 2.30 3.72
CA PHE A 111 0.54 2.50 2.95
C PHE A 111 0.56 1.63 1.70
N TYR A 112 1.06 2.18 0.62
CA TYR A 112 1.26 1.53 -0.67
C TYR A 112 2.75 1.32 -0.88
N TYR A 113 3.14 0.07 -1.04
CA TYR A 113 4.54 -0.31 -1.18
C TYR A 113 4.87 -0.77 -2.59
N SER A 114 6.04 -0.38 -3.07
CA SER A 114 6.69 -0.99 -4.23
C SER A 114 7.95 -1.71 -3.72
N GLY A 115 7.90 -3.03 -3.63
CA GLY A 115 8.90 -3.79 -2.90
C GLY A 115 8.97 -3.38 -1.42
N THR A 116 10.14 -2.96 -0.96
CA THR A 116 10.33 -2.40 0.40
C THR A 116 10.17 -0.88 0.46
N HIS A 117 9.89 -0.23 -0.66
CA HIS A 117 9.81 1.21 -0.74
C HIS A 117 8.37 1.67 -0.47
N PRO A 118 8.09 2.36 0.64
CA PRO A 118 6.79 2.96 0.88
C PRO A 118 6.61 4.13 -0.11
N SER A 119 5.71 3.98 -1.05
CA SER A 119 5.58 4.91 -2.19
C SER A 119 4.47 5.93 -2.00
N ALA A 120 3.40 5.55 -1.34
CA ALA A 120 2.29 6.44 -1.07
C ALA A 120 1.59 6.05 0.24
N VAL A 121 0.80 6.96 0.79
CA VAL A 121 -0.13 6.68 1.88
C VAL A 121 -1.50 7.24 1.56
N ARG A 122 -2.52 6.44 1.74
CA ARG A 122 -3.91 6.89 1.75
C ARG A 122 -4.33 7.17 3.19
N PHE A 123 -4.94 8.32 3.41
CA PHE A 123 -5.59 8.70 4.67
C PHE A 123 -7.02 9.13 4.36
N LYS A 124 -8.00 8.33 4.75
CA LYS A 124 -9.41 8.52 4.40
C LYS A 124 -9.58 8.66 2.88
N ASN A 125 -9.96 9.84 2.40
CA ASN A 125 -10.16 10.13 0.98
C ASN A 125 -8.94 10.74 0.31
N TRP A 126 -7.86 11.00 1.06
CA TRP A 126 -6.66 11.65 0.58
C TRP A 126 -5.55 10.64 0.37
N LYS A 127 -4.84 10.76 -0.75
CA LYS A 127 -3.66 9.97 -1.05
C LYS A 127 -2.48 10.89 -1.27
N PHE A 128 -1.39 10.62 -0.56
CA PHE A 128 -0.14 11.35 -0.61
C PHE A 128 0.89 10.45 -1.29
N TYR A 129 1.58 10.99 -2.29
CA TYR A 129 2.52 10.23 -3.10
C TYR A 129 3.93 10.78 -2.88
N TYR A 130 4.82 9.90 -2.47
CA TYR A 130 6.25 10.19 -2.26
C TYR A 130 7.08 9.67 -3.42
N ALA A 131 6.65 8.55 -3.97
CA ALA A 131 7.25 7.92 -5.12
C ALA A 131 6.19 7.10 -5.85
N MET A 132 6.34 6.90 -7.14
CA MET A 132 5.41 6.09 -7.92
C MET A 132 6.16 5.23 -8.93
N ALA A 133 5.66 4.02 -9.13
CA ALA A 133 6.00 3.23 -10.30
C ALA A 133 5.36 3.84 -11.54
N GLY A 134 5.92 3.60 -12.70
CA GLY A 134 5.34 4.00 -13.96
C GLY A 134 3.88 3.55 -14.12
N SER A 135 3.09 4.27 -14.91
CA SER A 135 1.66 4.02 -15.07
C SER A 135 1.32 3.02 -16.18
N GLY A 136 2.25 2.72 -17.06
CA GLY A 136 2.07 1.77 -18.16
C GLY A 136 2.12 0.31 -17.70
N ALA A 137 1.83 -0.62 -18.61
CA ALA A 137 1.85 -2.06 -18.35
C ALA A 137 3.18 -2.56 -17.73
N TRP A 138 4.28 -1.92 -18.08
CA TRP A 138 5.64 -2.23 -17.60
C TRP A 138 6.11 -1.32 -16.45
N GLY A 139 5.29 -0.34 -16.06
CA GLY A 139 5.71 0.69 -15.11
C GLY A 139 6.18 0.13 -13.77
N GLY A 140 5.52 -0.91 -13.26
CA GLY A 140 5.93 -1.58 -12.03
C GLY A 140 7.27 -2.31 -12.12
N LEU A 141 7.69 -2.72 -13.32
CA LEU A 141 8.97 -3.41 -13.56
C LEU A 141 10.13 -2.43 -13.79
N LEU A 142 9.85 -1.19 -14.21
CA LEU A 142 10.86 -0.18 -14.49
C LEU A 142 11.38 0.55 -13.23
N GLY A 143 10.88 0.17 -12.06
CA GLY A 143 11.28 0.75 -10.80
C GLY A 143 10.39 1.92 -10.36
N VAL A 144 10.80 2.56 -9.29
CA VAL A 144 10.05 3.62 -8.62
C VAL A 144 10.79 4.94 -8.78
N GLN A 145 10.08 5.97 -9.18
CA GLN A 145 10.58 7.34 -9.21
C GLN A 145 10.10 8.11 -7.98
N THR A 146 11.03 8.76 -7.30
CA THR A 146 10.72 9.62 -6.16
C THR A 146 10.29 11.01 -6.64
N TYR A 147 9.28 11.56 -6.00
CA TYR A 147 8.90 12.95 -6.24
C TYR A 147 9.76 13.90 -5.40
N HIS A 148 10.15 15.05 -5.99
CA HIS A 148 10.79 16.13 -5.23
C HIS A 148 9.86 16.74 -4.17
N TRP A 149 8.55 16.68 -4.43
CA TRP A 149 7.50 17.16 -3.52
C TRP A 149 6.43 16.10 -3.39
N THR A 150 5.95 15.93 -2.18
CA THR A 150 4.80 15.06 -1.95
C THR A 150 3.62 15.53 -2.79
N GLN A 151 3.11 14.69 -3.67
CA GLN A 151 1.87 14.96 -4.39
C GLN A 151 0.68 14.60 -3.49
N VAL A 152 -0.45 15.26 -3.69
CA VAL A 152 -1.68 14.95 -2.95
C VAL A 152 -2.86 14.86 -3.90
N ASN A 153 -3.73 13.89 -3.67
CA ASN A 153 -4.94 13.70 -4.44
C ASN A 153 -6.12 13.33 -3.53
N ASN A 154 -7.31 13.82 -3.86
CA ASN A 154 -8.54 13.37 -3.25
C ASN A 154 -9.16 12.26 -4.11
N ILE A 155 -9.03 11.01 -3.66
CA ILE A 155 -9.48 9.81 -4.40
C ILE A 155 -10.99 9.81 -4.69
N LYS A 156 -11.81 10.54 -3.94
CA LYS A 156 -13.26 10.67 -4.26
C LYS A 156 -13.52 11.68 -5.35
N ARG A 157 -12.71 12.73 -5.47
CA ARG A 157 -12.83 13.74 -6.54
C ARG A 157 -12.17 13.29 -7.83
N ASP A 158 -11.03 12.62 -7.71
CA ASP A 158 -10.26 12.08 -8.83
C ASP A 158 -9.86 10.62 -8.54
N PRO A 159 -10.81 9.69 -8.73
CA PRO A 159 -10.59 8.26 -8.47
C PRO A 159 -9.62 7.61 -9.45
N PHE A 160 -9.37 8.26 -10.58
CA PHE A 160 -8.46 7.78 -11.63
C PHE A 160 -7.05 8.37 -11.53
N GLU A 161 -6.79 9.17 -10.51
CA GLU A 161 -5.47 9.77 -10.24
C GLU A 161 -4.90 10.57 -11.42
N MET A 162 -5.79 11.20 -12.19
CA MET A 162 -5.42 11.96 -13.37
C MET A 162 -4.74 13.29 -13.03
N SER A 163 -4.99 13.82 -11.83
CA SER A 163 -4.41 15.07 -11.35
C SER A 163 -2.98 14.92 -10.83
N VAL A 164 -2.52 13.69 -10.57
CA VAL A 164 -1.15 13.43 -10.11
C VAL A 164 -0.21 13.38 -11.30
N GLY A 165 0.92 14.10 -11.19
CA GLY A 165 1.86 14.31 -12.29
C GLY A 165 2.29 13.03 -13.00
N SER A 166 2.51 13.16 -14.32
CA SER A 166 3.07 12.10 -15.14
C SER A 166 4.55 11.87 -14.83
N GLU A 167 5.02 10.68 -15.18
CA GLU A 167 6.43 10.30 -15.11
C GLU A 167 7.34 11.37 -15.69
N GLY A 168 8.36 11.73 -14.94
CA GLY A 168 9.37 12.66 -15.40
C GLY A 168 9.32 14.05 -14.82
N GLY A 169 8.37 14.38 -13.95
CA GLY A 169 8.42 15.61 -13.15
C GLY A 169 8.50 16.91 -13.94
N THR A 170 8.26 16.88 -15.24
CA THR A 170 8.25 18.07 -16.07
C THR A 170 6.87 18.70 -16.03
N LEU A 171 6.84 20.01 -15.83
CA LEU A 171 5.66 20.87 -15.96
C LEU A 171 4.97 20.69 -17.33
N LEU A 172 5.67 20.06 -18.25
CA LEU A 172 5.29 19.72 -19.63
C LEU A 172 5.51 18.22 -19.81
N GLY A 173 4.71 17.38 -19.13
CA GLY A 173 4.77 15.95 -19.38
C GLY A 173 4.51 15.65 -20.85
N THR A 174 5.25 14.69 -21.39
CA THR A 174 5.14 14.19 -22.78
C THR A 174 3.79 13.57 -23.11
N GLY A 175 2.83 13.66 -22.21
CA GLY A 175 1.44 13.24 -22.38
C GLY A 175 0.46 14.35 -22.74
N GLY A 176 0.95 15.44 -23.26
CA GLY A 176 0.12 16.56 -23.69
C GLY A 176 -0.32 17.43 -22.53
N ALA A 177 -0.33 18.72 -22.83
CA ALA A 177 -0.94 19.79 -22.12
C ALA A 177 -0.75 19.75 -20.60
N LEU A 178 0.21 20.59 -20.14
CA LEU A 178 0.11 21.12 -18.78
C LEU A 178 -0.48 20.10 -17.78
N ALA A 179 0.26 19.02 -17.53
CA ALA A 179 0.07 18.32 -16.28
C ALA A 179 0.44 19.33 -15.20
N ALA A 180 -0.46 20.27 -15.00
CA ALA A 180 -0.39 21.16 -13.88
C ALA A 180 -0.14 20.25 -12.67
N PRO A 181 0.81 20.57 -11.79
CA PRO A 181 0.84 19.99 -10.46
C PRO A 181 -0.61 20.01 -10.02
N SER A 182 -1.09 18.86 -9.59
CA SER A 182 -2.53 18.65 -9.40
C SER A 182 -3.15 19.92 -8.84
N THR A 183 -4.27 20.34 -9.39
CA THR A 183 -5.01 21.48 -8.83
C THR A 183 -5.24 21.24 -7.33
N ALA A 184 -5.33 19.97 -6.90
CA ALA A 184 -5.30 19.55 -5.51
C ALA A 184 -4.03 20.05 -4.79
N TYR A 185 -2.84 19.97 -5.39
CA TYR A 185 -1.63 20.48 -4.74
C TYR A 185 -1.69 21.98 -4.49
N LEU A 186 -2.25 22.75 -5.41
CA LEU A 186 -2.37 24.20 -5.26
C LEU A 186 -3.39 24.61 -4.19
N TYR A 187 -4.46 23.84 -4.03
CA TYR A 187 -5.54 24.18 -3.10
C TYR A 187 -5.47 23.43 -1.77
N ASP A 188 -4.85 22.23 -1.77
CA ASP A 188 -4.83 21.31 -0.64
C ASP A 188 -3.41 21.12 -0.04
N TRP A 189 -2.48 22.01 -0.35
CA TRP A 189 -1.10 21.98 0.15
C TRP A 189 -1.01 22.00 1.69
N ASN A 190 -2.02 22.57 2.36
CA ASN A 190 -2.16 22.59 3.81
C ASN A 190 -2.33 21.18 4.41
N LEU A 191 -2.61 20.18 3.59
CA LEU A 191 -2.69 18.79 4.01
C LEU A 191 -1.34 18.06 3.99
N LEU A 192 -0.33 18.61 3.35
CA LEU A 192 1.00 17.97 3.24
C LEU A 192 1.60 17.60 4.60
N PRO A 193 1.47 18.40 5.69
CA PRO A 193 1.96 17.99 7.00
C PRO A 193 1.35 16.68 7.51
N ILE A 194 0.10 16.38 7.15
CA ILE A 194 -0.55 15.10 7.50
C ILE A 194 0.17 13.94 6.81
N GLY A 195 0.42 14.07 5.51
CA GLY A 195 1.17 13.07 4.75
C GLY A 195 2.58 12.86 5.32
N GLN A 196 3.29 13.94 5.63
CA GLN A 196 4.63 13.89 6.22
C GLN A 196 4.62 13.23 7.61
N MET A 197 3.65 13.54 8.45
CA MET A 197 3.50 12.92 9.76
C MET A 197 3.27 11.40 9.65
N LEU A 198 2.39 10.99 8.75
CA LEU A 198 2.13 9.56 8.50
C LEU A 198 3.40 8.86 7.98
N TRP A 199 4.10 9.48 7.04
CA TRP A 199 5.36 8.97 6.51
C TRP A 199 6.41 8.78 7.60
N MET A 200 6.61 9.79 8.44
CA MET A 200 7.56 9.71 9.55
C MET A 200 7.17 8.61 10.53
N LYS A 201 5.88 8.48 10.85
CA LYS A 201 5.39 7.42 11.73
C LYS A 201 5.72 6.02 11.16
N GLU A 202 5.54 5.84 9.86
CA GLU A 202 5.86 4.59 9.18
C GLU A 202 7.36 4.30 9.21
N LEU A 203 8.20 5.27 8.84
CA LEU A 203 9.65 5.12 8.90
C LEU A 203 10.15 4.79 10.32
N MET A 204 9.57 5.40 11.33
CA MET A 204 9.93 5.11 12.73
C MET A 204 9.52 3.71 13.15
N SER A 205 8.45 3.15 12.58
CA SER A 205 8.05 1.78 12.86
C SER A 205 9.09 0.74 12.40
N TYR A 206 9.83 1.01 11.33
CA TYR A 206 10.93 0.13 10.88
C TYR A 206 12.10 0.06 11.85
N LYS A 207 12.31 1.07 12.68
CA LYS A 207 13.31 1.00 13.75
C LYS A 207 12.94 -0.02 14.82
N GLU A 208 11.66 -0.09 15.13
CA GLU A 208 11.14 -0.99 16.16
C GLU A 208 10.86 -2.39 15.61
N PHE A 209 10.33 -2.45 14.40
CA PHE A 209 9.93 -3.67 13.69
C PHE A 209 10.58 -3.72 12.31
N PRO A 210 11.88 -4.07 12.22
CA PRO A 210 12.57 -4.15 10.94
C PRO A 210 11.96 -5.26 10.06
N ALA A 211 12.08 -5.10 8.74
CA ALA A 211 11.61 -6.10 7.79
C ALA A 211 12.26 -7.47 8.06
N LEU A 212 11.44 -8.50 8.22
CA LEU A 212 11.88 -9.87 8.53
C LEU A 212 12.27 -10.65 7.28
N GLN A 213 11.81 -10.23 6.12
CA GLN A 213 12.06 -10.88 4.83
C GLN A 213 12.61 -9.88 3.83
N SER A 214 13.53 -10.36 3.01
CA SER A 214 13.92 -9.62 1.82
C SER A 214 12.75 -9.58 0.84
N PRO A 215 12.58 -8.49 0.07
CA PRO A 215 11.54 -8.44 -0.95
C PRO A 215 11.73 -9.56 -1.97
N SER A 216 10.64 -10.17 -2.39
CA SER A 216 10.63 -11.25 -3.40
C SER A 216 10.96 -10.76 -4.80
N SER A 217 10.92 -9.46 -5.05
CA SER A 217 11.30 -8.87 -6.32
C SER A 217 12.82 -8.83 -6.49
N TYR A 218 13.29 -9.21 -7.67
CA TYR A 218 14.69 -9.09 -8.06
C TYR A 218 15.12 -7.62 -7.97
N ASN A 219 15.85 -7.30 -6.92
CA ASN A 219 16.53 -6.02 -6.83
C ASN A 219 17.99 -6.25 -7.23
N LEU A 220 18.38 -5.73 -8.40
CA LEU A 220 19.72 -5.87 -8.95
C LEU A 220 20.79 -5.40 -7.96
N ASP A 221 20.53 -4.32 -7.23
CA ASP A 221 21.45 -3.81 -6.21
C ASP A 221 21.67 -4.78 -5.04
N GLN A 222 20.63 -5.51 -4.64
CA GLN A 222 20.76 -6.55 -3.61
C GLN A 222 21.55 -7.75 -4.13
N ILE A 223 21.34 -8.13 -5.38
CA ILE A 223 22.10 -9.21 -6.02
C ILE A 223 23.58 -8.81 -6.12
N ILE A 224 23.87 -7.60 -6.59
CA ILE A 224 25.24 -7.07 -6.69
C ILE A 224 25.89 -7.01 -5.31
N LYS A 225 25.20 -6.50 -4.29
CA LYS A 225 25.71 -6.49 -2.90
C LYS A 225 25.96 -7.89 -2.35
N ALA A 226 25.06 -8.84 -2.61
CA ALA A 226 25.22 -10.23 -2.20
C ALA A 226 26.44 -10.88 -2.90
N MET A 227 26.64 -10.61 -4.19
CA MET A 227 27.81 -11.07 -4.94
C MET A 227 29.12 -10.45 -4.41
N GLN A 228 29.13 -9.14 -4.12
CA GLN A 228 30.29 -8.46 -3.54
C GLN A 228 30.66 -9.02 -2.16
N ASN A 229 29.67 -9.26 -1.31
CA ASN A 229 29.88 -9.83 0.02
C ASN A 229 30.39 -11.29 -0.03
N SER A 230 29.91 -12.07 -1.01
CA SER A 230 30.42 -13.45 -1.19
C SER A 230 31.89 -13.48 -1.66
N HIS A 231 32.28 -12.52 -2.51
CA HIS A 231 33.67 -12.40 -2.94
C HIS A 231 34.62 -11.91 -1.82
N MET A 232 34.12 -11.09 -0.89
CA MET A 232 34.92 -10.65 0.26
C MET A 232 35.15 -11.76 1.29
N ASN A 233 34.11 -12.57 1.54
CA ASN A 233 34.22 -13.69 2.48
C ASN A 233 35.03 -14.87 1.93
N GLY A 234 35.09 -15.04 0.60
CA GLY A 234 35.93 -16.06 -0.05
C GLY A 234 37.45 -15.75 -0.06
N ARG A 235 37.83 -14.50 0.21
CA ARG A 235 39.25 -14.08 0.30
C ARG A 235 39.83 -14.07 1.71
N ALA A 236 38.99 -14.23 2.73
CA ALA A 236 39.42 -14.25 4.13
C ALA A 236 39.69 -15.67 4.67
N GLY A 237 39.61 -16.69 3.84
CA GLY A 237 39.79 -18.11 4.20
C GLY A 237 40.83 -18.85 3.36
N GLY A 238 41.79 -18.14 2.77
CA GLY A 238 42.90 -18.72 2.04
C GLY A 238 44.25 -18.33 2.66
#